data_eccda780aaa968c1c3990b25b67f91e5
#
_entry.id   eccda780aaa968c1c3990b25b67f91e5
#
_cell.length_a   1.000
_cell.length_b   1.000
_cell.length_c   1.000
_cell.angle_alpha   90.00
_cell.angle_beta   90.00
_cell.angle_gamma   90.00
#
_symmetry.space_group_name_H-M   'P 1'
#
loop_
_entity.id
_entity.type
_entity.pdbx_description
1 polymer ?
#
loop_
_entity_poly.entity_id
_entity_poly.type
_entity_poly.pdbx_seq_one_letter_code
_entity_poly.pdbx_strand_id
1 'polypeptide(L)'
;IALAYGEVGTNVPLGLTGGVIGLWLRGIPLSITAGVGFITLCGVSVLTGVVMVAAFRDRLAQGHTIDDAIREGAMLRLRPILMVALVAALGFLPMALNTSTGAEVQRPLATVVIGGIISSTILTLLVLPGLYRMAWRKKSEAIATVAATGESVA
;
A
#
# COMPACT_ATOMS: atom_id res chain seq x y z
N ILE A 1 -15.88 0.76 -6.73
CA ILE A 1 -15.73 1.88 -5.76
C ILE A 1 -15.54 1.32 -4.34
N ALA A 2 -16.41 0.42 -3.87
CA ALA A 2 -16.32 -0.16 -2.52
C ALA A 2 -15.00 -0.94 -2.28
N LEU A 3 -14.50 -1.66 -3.30
CA LEU A 3 -13.21 -2.36 -3.24
C LEU A 3 -12.03 -1.39 -3.15
N ALA A 4 -12.09 -0.27 -3.89
CA ALA A 4 -11.05 0.76 -3.83
C ALA A 4 -10.96 1.41 -2.44
N TYR A 5 -12.11 1.69 -1.81
CA TYR A 5 -12.14 2.22 -0.44
C TYR A 5 -11.61 1.22 0.59
N GLY A 6 -11.95 -0.06 0.44
CA GLY A 6 -11.45 -1.12 1.32
C GLY A 6 -9.93 -1.26 1.25
N GLU A 7 -9.36 -1.18 0.06
CA GLU A 7 -7.91 -1.28 -0.15
C GLU A 7 -7.14 -0.07 0.36
N VAL A 8 -7.62 1.13 0.06
CA VAL A 8 -7.03 2.37 0.59
C VAL A 8 -7.11 2.38 2.11
N GLY A 9 -8.27 1.98 2.67
CA GLY A 9 -8.47 1.91 4.12
C GLY A 9 -7.56 0.91 4.82
N THR A 10 -7.11 -0.13 4.11
CA THR A 10 -6.19 -1.14 4.68
C THR A 10 -4.72 -0.74 4.50
N ASN A 11 -4.35 -0.14 3.38
CA ASN A 11 -2.96 0.24 3.10
C ASN A 11 -2.46 1.37 4.00
N VAL A 12 -3.31 2.33 4.37
CA VAL A 12 -2.93 3.45 5.23
C VAL A 12 -2.47 2.98 6.62
N PRO A 13 -3.26 2.21 7.40
CA PRO A 13 -2.81 1.76 8.72
C PRO A 13 -1.58 0.85 8.64
N LEU A 14 -1.42 0.09 7.57
CA LEU A 14 -0.28 -0.79 7.38
C LEU A 14 1.02 -0.03 7.09
N GLY A 15 0.95 1.04 6.30
CA GLY A 15 2.07 1.97 6.12
C GLY A 15 2.47 2.66 7.43
N LEU A 16 1.48 3.06 8.24
CA LEU A 16 1.72 3.68 9.54
C LEU A 16 2.40 2.73 10.52
N THR A 17 2.00 1.47 10.58
CA THR A 17 2.65 0.46 11.44
C THR A 17 4.12 0.26 11.09
N GLY A 18 4.47 0.26 9.80
CA GLY A 18 5.87 0.19 9.36
C GLY A 18 6.70 1.39 9.80
N GLY A 19 6.13 2.60 9.75
CA GLY A 19 6.78 3.80 10.26
C GLY A 19 7.01 3.75 11.77
N VAL A 20 6.03 3.29 12.54
CA VAL A 20 6.14 3.11 14.01
C VAL A 20 7.21 2.07 14.35
N ILE A 21 7.23 0.94 13.66
CA ILE A 21 8.25 -0.09 13.86
C ILE A 21 9.64 0.45 13.53
N GLY A 22 9.80 1.24 12.48
CA GLY A 22 11.06 1.89 12.13
C GLY A 22 11.57 2.82 13.22
N LEU A 23 10.69 3.64 13.81
CA LEU A 23 11.04 4.50 14.95
C LEU A 23 11.41 3.68 16.18
N TRP A 24 10.65 2.65 16.48
CA TRP A 24 10.88 1.78 17.63
C TRP A 24 12.23 1.05 17.54
N LEU A 25 12.56 0.50 16.38
CA LEU A 25 13.85 -0.18 16.13
C LEU A 25 15.05 0.74 16.31
N ARG A 26 14.89 2.02 16.04
CA ARG A 26 15.97 3.02 16.20
C ARG A 26 15.94 3.75 17.54
N GLY A 27 14.98 3.47 18.40
CA GLY A 27 14.83 4.12 19.69
C GLY A 27 14.60 5.64 19.60
N ILE A 28 14.00 6.11 18.50
CA ILE A 28 13.73 7.53 18.27
C ILE A 28 12.34 7.85 18.83
N PRO A 29 12.20 8.86 19.73
CA PRO A 29 10.90 9.24 20.26
C PRO A 29 10.01 9.84 19.17
N LEU A 30 8.70 9.69 19.31
CA LEU A 30 7.70 10.31 18.45
C LEU A 30 7.83 11.83 18.55
N SER A 31 8.27 12.46 17.47
CA SER A 31 8.45 13.90 17.36
C SER A 31 7.48 14.50 16.34
N ILE A 32 7.37 15.83 16.31
CA ILE A 32 6.56 16.54 15.31
C ILE A 32 7.00 16.19 13.90
N THR A 33 8.29 16.06 13.68
CA THR A 33 8.88 15.66 12.38
C THR A 33 8.53 14.23 11.99
N ALA A 34 8.45 13.31 12.94
CA ALA A 34 7.92 11.98 12.69
C ALA A 34 6.45 12.04 12.26
N GLY A 35 5.65 12.93 12.87
CA GLY A 35 4.25 13.18 12.46
C GLY A 35 4.14 13.65 11.02
N VAL A 36 4.99 14.54 10.55
CA VAL A 36 5.06 14.95 9.14
C VAL A 36 5.40 13.77 8.23
N GLY A 37 6.32 12.91 8.65
CA GLY A 37 6.63 11.66 7.95
C GLY A 37 5.42 10.74 7.81
N PHE A 38 4.61 10.60 8.85
CA PHE A 38 3.37 9.81 8.82
C PHE A 38 2.34 10.39 7.86
N ILE A 39 2.17 11.69 7.81
CA ILE A 39 1.28 12.36 6.84
C ILE A 39 1.75 12.07 5.42
N THR A 40 3.03 12.15 5.15
CA THR A 40 3.62 11.81 3.85
C THR A 40 3.36 10.35 3.49
N LEU A 41 3.51 9.42 4.42
CA LEU A 41 3.21 8.00 4.21
C LEU A 41 1.73 7.76 3.88
N CYS A 42 0.82 8.43 4.56
CA CYS A 42 -0.60 8.36 4.24
C CYS A 42 -0.86 8.79 2.80
N GLY A 43 -0.30 9.92 2.37
CA GLY A 43 -0.44 10.42 1.02
C GLY A 43 0.09 9.45 -0.03
N VAL A 44 1.28 8.91 0.17
CA VAL A 44 1.89 7.91 -0.74
C VAL A 44 1.08 6.62 -0.77
N SER A 45 0.61 6.15 0.37
CA SER A 45 -0.20 4.93 0.47
C SER A 45 -1.53 5.05 -0.28
N VAL A 46 -2.22 6.17 -0.13
CA VAL A 46 -3.46 6.45 -0.86
C VAL A 46 -3.21 6.50 -2.36
N LEU A 47 -2.18 7.23 -2.78
CA LEU A 47 -1.83 7.34 -4.20
C LEU A 47 -1.50 5.97 -4.81
N THR A 48 -0.69 5.17 -4.12
CA THR A 48 -0.32 3.82 -4.56
C THR A 48 -1.54 2.92 -4.67
N GLY A 49 -2.45 2.95 -3.70
CA GLY A 49 -3.68 2.19 -3.71
C GLY A 49 -4.60 2.56 -4.89
N VAL A 50 -4.82 3.84 -5.12
CA VAL A 50 -5.65 4.34 -6.24
C VAL A 50 -5.08 3.91 -7.59
N VAL A 51 -3.78 4.09 -7.79
CA VAL A 51 -3.10 3.71 -9.05
C VAL A 51 -3.17 2.20 -9.28
N MET A 52 -3.07 1.40 -8.22
CA MET A 52 -3.16 -0.06 -8.32
C MET A 52 -4.56 -0.52 -8.71
N VAL A 53 -5.60 0.03 -8.09
CA VAL A 53 -7.00 -0.25 -8.43
C VAL A 53 -7.31 0.14 -9.87
N ALA A 54 -6.82 1.30 -10.32
CA ALA A 54 -6.97 1.73 -11.71
C ALA A 54 -6.37 0.71 -12.69
N ALA A 55 -5.17 0.19 -12.40
CA ALA A 55 -4.53 -0.83 -13.23
C ALA A 55 -5.35 -2.13 -13.31
N PHE A 56 -5.92 -2.58 -12.20
CA PHE A 56 -6.78 -3.76 -12.20
C PHE A 56 -8.05 -3.55 -13.02
N ARG A 57 -8.67 -2.38 -12.90
CA ARG A 57 -9.87 -2.03 -13.68
C ARG A 57 -9.61 -2.02 -15.18
N ASP A 58 -8.47 -1.46 -15.59
CA ASP A 58 -8.07 -1.43 -17.00
C ASP A 58 -7.90 -2.85 -17.57
N ARG A 59 -7.30 -3.76 -16.80
CA ARG A 59 -7.13 -5.16 -17.22
C ARG A 59 -8.44 -5.93 -17.29
N LEU A 60 -9.34 -5.72 -16.34
CA LEU A 60 -10.68 -6.31 -16.35
C LEU A 60 -11.50 -5.80 -17.55
N ALA A 61 -11.38 -4.52 -17.91
CA ALA A 61 -12.03 -3.94 -19.08
C ALA A 61 -11.52 -4.55 -20.41
N GLN A 62 -10.29 -5.03 -20.46
CA GLN A 62 -9.70 -5.72 -21.60
C GLN A 62 -10.14 -7.18 -21.77
N GLY A 63 -11.04 -7.67 -20.91
CA GLY A 63 -11.60 -9.02 -21.00
C GLY A 63 -10.73 -10.13 -20.41
N HIS A 64 -9.69 -9.78 -19.64
CA HIS A 64 -8.89 -10.76 -18.90
C HIS A 64 -9.67 -11.38 -17.75
N THR A 65 -9.38 -12.65 -17.45
CA THR A 65 -9.93 -13.28 -16.24
C THR A 65 -9.39 -12.55 -15.00
N ILE A 66 -10.11 -12.65 -13.90
CA ILE A 66 -9.78 -11.90 -12.68
C ILE A 66 -8.42 -12.31 -12.13
N ASP A 67 -8.12 -13.60 -12.13
CA ASP A 67 -6.83 -14.13 -11.68
C ASP A 67 -5.68 -13.62 -12.56
N ASP A 68 -5.87 -13.58 -13.87
CA ASP A 68 -4.90 -13.04 -14.82
C ASP A 68 -4.76 -11.52 -14.67
N ALA A 69 -5.86 -10.80 -14.52
CA ALA A 69 -5.83 -9.35 -14.31
C ALA A 69 -5.07 -8.97 -13.04
N ILE A 70 -5.26 -9.70 -11.94
CA ILE A 70 -4.56 -9.49 -10.69
C ILE A 70 -3.06 -9.78 -10.85
N ARG A 71 -2.73 -10.92 -11.45
CA ARG A 71 -1.34 -11.37 -11.60
C ARG A 71 -0.55 -10.44 -12.52
N GLU A 72 -1.09 -10.13 -13.69
CA GLU A 72 -0.45 -9.21 -14.63
C GLU A 72 -0.41 -7.78 -14.12
N GLY A 73 -1.50 -7.30 -13.53
CA GLY A 73 -1.57 -5.97 -12.94
C GLY A 73 -0.54 -5.81 -11.81
N ALA A 74 -0.40 -6.81 -10.95
CA ALA A 74 0.61 -6.81 -9.90
C ALA A 74 2.03 -6.83 -10.46
N MET A 75 2.32 -7.68 -11.46
CA MET A 75 3.65 -7.77 -12.07
C MET A 75 4.04 -6.48 -12.81
N LEU A 76 3.14 -5.86 -13.54
CA LEU A 76 3.40 -4.61 -14.25
C LEU A 76 3.68 -3.44 -13.31
N ARG A 77 3.08 -3.44 -12.13
CA ARG A 77 3.26 -2.40 -11.13
C ARG A 77 4.41 -2.66 -10.17
N LEU A 78 4.87 -3.91 -10.07
CA LEU A 78 5.98 -4.30 -9.22
C LEU A 78 7.24 -3.48 -9.53
N ARG A 79 7.61 -3.37 -10.80
CA ARG A 79 8.79 -2.61 -11.23
C ARG A 79 8.75 -1.14 -10.82
N PRO A 80 7.70 -0.35 -11.21
CA PRO A 80 7.63 1.05 -10.80
C PRO A 80 7.60 1.23 -9.28
N ILE A 81 6.86 0.42 -8.55
CA ILE A 81 6.76 0.50 -7.09
C ILE A 81 8.10 0.22 -6.43
N LEU A 82 8.81 -0.82 -6.88
CA LEU A 82 10.15 -1.14 -6.37
C LEU A 82 11.16 -0.05 -6.70
N MET A 83 11.11 0.52 -7.89
CA MET A 83 11.99 1.64 -8.26
C MET A 83 11.75 2.87 -7.39
N VAL A 84 10.51 3.26 -7.18
CA VAL A 84 10.15 4.38 -6.30
C VAL A 84 10.58 4.10 -4.86
N ALA A 85 10.34 2.92 -4.35
CA ALA A 85 10.74 2.53 -3.00
C ALA A 85 12.26 2.54 -2.83
N LEU A 86 12.99 2.03 -3.82
CA LEU A 86 14.46 2.01 -3.80
C LEU A 86 15.05 3.41 -3.87
N VAL A 87 14.58 4.24 -4.79
CA VAL A 87 15.04 5.63 -4.95
C VAL A 87 14.72 6.44 -3.70
N ALA A 88 13.54 6.30 -3.14
CA ALA A 88 13.16 6.97 -1.90
C ALA A 88 14.03 6.50 -0.73
N ALA A 89 14.23 5.19 -0.57
CA ALA A 89 15.08 4.65 0.48
C ALA A 89 16.52 5.16 0.37
N LEU A 90 17.10 5.13 -0.83
CA LEU A 90 18.46 5.64 -1.07
C LEU A 90 18.54 7.16 -0.89
N GLY A 91 17.53 7.90 -1.29
CA GLY A 91 17.48 9.35 -1.13
C GLY A 91 17.39 9.80 0.35
N PHE A 92 16.63 9.09 1.14
CA PHE A 92 16.49 9.37 2.57
C PHE A 92 17.57 8.72 3.44
N LEU A 93 18.32 7.75 2.93
CA LEU A 93 19.35 7.05 3.67
C LEU A 93 20.44 7.99 4.25
N PRO A 94 21.06 8.92 3.47
CA PRO A 94 22.03 9.84 4.02
C PRO A 94 21.44 10.76 5.10
N MET A 95 20.19 11.14 4.96
CA MET A 95 19.46 11.94 5.94
C MET A 95 19.18 11.16 7.24
N ALA A 96 18.87 9.86 7.13
CA ALA A 96 18.68 8.98 8.27
C ALA A 96 19.96 8.65 9.04
N LEU A 97 21.11 8.67 8.36
CA LEU A 97 22.43 8.38 8.94
C LEU A 97 23.16 9.62 9.45
N ASN A 98 22.70 10.81 9.09
CA ASN A 98 23.34 12.05 9.49
C ASN A 98 23.31 12.23 11.03
N THR A 99 24.46 12.61 11.60
CA THR A 99 24.65 12.83 13.03
C THR A 99 25.07 14.26 13.36
N SER A 100 25.09 15.15 12.36
CA SER A 100 25.49 16.56 12.56
C SER A 100 24.42 17.37 13.29
N THR A 101 24.82 18.56 13.73
CA THR A 101 23.89 19.55 14.32
C THR A 101 22.75 19.87 13.32
N GLY A 102 21.51 19.70 13.75
CA GLY A 102 20.32 19.81 12.89
C GLY A 102 19.77 18.47 12.38
N ALA A 103 20.53 17.39 12.53
CA ALA A 103 20.07 16.05 12.17
C ALA A 103 18.91 15.53 13.04
N GLU A 104 18.73 16.11 14.22
CA GLU A 104 17.66 15.74 15.17
C GLU A 104 16.26 15.88 14.57
N VAL A 105 16.06 16.82 13.65
CA VAL A 105 14.80 17.03 12.93
C VAL A 105 14.67 16.09 11.75
N GLN A 106 15.75 15.84 11.02
CA GLN A 106 15.75 15.08 9.78
C GLN A 106 15.74 13.57 9.99
N ARG A 107 16.42 13.06 11.02
CA ARG A 107 16.52 11.62 11.30
C ARG A 107 15.17 10.95 11.56
N PRO A 108 14.28 11.48 12.42
CA PRO A 108 12.96 10.89 12.63
C PRO A 108 12.14 10.85 11.37
N LEU A 109 12.12 11.95 10.60
CA LEU A 109 11.39 12.03 9.33
C LEU A 109 11.86 10.97 8.34
N ALA A 110 13.16 10.91 8.08
CA ALA A 110 13.74 9.95 7.14
C ALA A 110 13.51 8.50 7.59
N THR A 111 13.63 8.21 8.86
CA THR A 111 13.41 6.87 9.43
C THR A 111 11.96 6.42 9.26
N VAL A 112 10.99 7.28 9.54
CA VAL A 112 9.56 6.99 9.33
C VAL A 112 9.26 6.73 7.87
N VAL A 113 9.75 7.59 6.98
CA VAL A 113 9.50 7.47 5.54
C VAL A 113 10.10 6.19 4.97
N ILE A 114 11.36 5.89 5.29
CA ILE A 114 12.03 4.66 4.82
C ILE A 114 11.29 3.41 5.34
N GLY A 115 11.05 3.34 6.65
CA GLY A 115 10.35 2.21 7.28
C GLY A 115 8.94 2.01 6.72
N GLY A 116 8.22 3.11 6.57
CA GLY A 116 6.86 3.09 6.03
C GLY A 116 6.79 2.70 4.55
N ILE A 117 7.69 3.22 3.72
CA ILE A 117 7.72 2.87 2.28
C ILE A 117 8.07 1.40 2.11
N ILE A 118 9.07 0.88 2.79
CA ILE A 118 9.46 -0.53 2.72
C ILE A 118 8.31 -1.43 3.17
N SER A 119 7.75 -1.14 4.34
CA SER A 119 6.63 -1.90 4.90
C SER A 119 5.39 -1.83 3.99
N SER A 120 5.01 -0.64 3.54
CA SER A 120 3.88 -0.44 2.63
C SER A 120 4.08 -1.16 1.30
N THR A 121 5.30 -1.14 0.75
CA THR A 121 5.61 -1.83 -0.50
C THR A 121 5.49 -3.35 -0.37
N ILE A 122 6.11 -3.93 0.65
CA ILE A 122 6.03 -5.37 0.91
C ILE A 122 4.58 -5.80 1.12
N LEU A 123 3.86 -5.03 1.91
CA LEU A 123 2.50 -5.34 2.27
C LEU A 123 1.54 -5.17 1.09
N THR A 124 1.69 -4.11 0.30
CA THR A 124 0.92 -3.91 -0.92
C THR A 124 1.10 -5.07 -1.89
N LEU A 125 2.33 -5.55 -2.05
CA LEU A 125 2.62 -6.67 -2.94
C LEU A 125 2.09 -8.02 -2.44
N LEU A 126 2.03 -8.22 -1.13
CA LEU A 126 1.56 -9.47 -0.52
C LEU A 126 0.03 -9.46 -0.29
N VAL A 127 -0.48 -8.37 0.23
CA VAL A 127 -1.87 -8.29 0.72
C VAL A 127 -2.84 -7.95 -0.40
N LEU A 128 -2.43 -7.12 -1.35
CA LEU A 128 -3.32 -6.68 -2.42
C LEU A 128 -3.86 -7.85 -3.27
N PRO A 129 -3.02 -8.75 -3.80
CA PRO A 129 -3.51 -9.92 -4.52
C PRO A 129 -4.40 -10.82 -3.65
N GLY A 130 -4.05 -10.98 -2.37
CA GLY A 130 -4.81 -11.79 -1.43
C GLY A 130 -6.19 -11.23 -1.12
N LEU A 131 -6.28 -9.94 -0.84
CA LEU A 131 -7.55 -9.26 -0.56
C LEU A 131 -8.47 -9.22 -1.78
N TYR A 132 -7.92 -8.97 -2.95
CA TYR A 132 -8.70 -8.93 -4.18
C TYR A 132 -9.30 -10.30 -4.49
N ARG A 133 -8.53 -11.36 -4.33
CA ARG A 133 -8.97 -12.74 -4.49
C ARG A 133 -10.06 -13.13 -3.48
N MET A 134 -9.92 -12.69 -2.24
CA MET A 134 -10.89 -12.97 -1.17
C MET A 134 -12.21 -12.19 -1.36
N ALA A 135 -12.11 -10.92 -1.75
CA ALA A 135 -13.28 -10.09 -2.05
C ALA A 135 -14.08 -10.63 -3.25
N TRP A 136 -13.38 -11.16 -4.24
CA TRP A 136 -14.04 -11.75 -5.40
C TRP A 136 -14.71 -13.08 -5.11
N ARG A 137 -14.08 -13.94 -4.31
CA ARG A 137 -14.71 -15.19 -3.86
C ARG A 137 -16.05 -14.92 -3.16
N LYS A 138 -16.09 -13.94 -2.26
CA LYS A 138 -17.31 -13.50 -1.59
C LYS A 138 -18.40 -13.06 -2.57
N LYS A 139 -18.02 -12.34 -3.60
CA LYS A 139 -18.95 -11.88 -4.64
C LYS A 139 -19.46 -13.03 -5.50
N SER A 140 -18.59 -13.98 -5.85
CA SER A 140 -18.98 -15.18 -6.61
C SER A 140 -19.91 -16.08 -5.81
N GLU A 141 -19.67 -16.27 -4.53
CA GLU A 141 -20.55 -17.03 -3.63
C GLU A 141 -21.92 -16.36 -3.47
N ALA A 142 -21.96 -15.03 -3.35
CA ALA A 142 -23.21 -14.27 -3.28
C ALA A 142 -24.03 -14.40 -4.57
N ILE A 143 -23.40 -14.33 -5.73
CA ILE A 143 -24.07 -14.51 -7.04
C ILE A 143 -24.57 -15.95 -7.19
N ALA A 144 -23.78 -16.94 -6.78
CA ALA A 144 -24.18 -18.35 -6.82
C ALA A 144 -25.38 -18.63 -5.90
N THR A 145 -25.42 -18.01 -4.72
CA THR A 145 -26.54 -18.14 -3.77
C THR A 145 -27.81 -17.50 -4.33
N VAL A 146 -27.72 -16.33 -4.94
CA VAL A 146 -28.86 -15.66 -5.59
C VAL A 146 -29.40 -16.49 -6.78
N ALA A 147 -28.48 -17.06 -7.57
CA ALA A 147 -28.86 -17.94 -8.68
C ALA A 147 -29.52 -19.26 -8.20
N ALA A 148 -29.10 -19.78 -7.05
CA ALA A 148 -29.67 -21.01 -6.48
C ALA A 148 -31.02 -20.79 -5.80
N THR A 149 -31.27 -19.60 -5.26
CA THR A 149 -32.55 -19.25 -4.61
C THR A 149 -33.63 -18.76 -5.56
N GLY A 150 -33.31 -18.55 -6.85
CA GLY A 150 -34.27 -18.12 -7.86
C GLY A 150 -34.90 -16.75 -7.62
N GLU A 151 -34.35 -15.97 -6.72
CA GLU A 151 -34.82 -14.63 -6.38
C GLU A 151 -34.31 -13.63 -7.43
N SER A 152 -35.15 -13.44 -8.45
CA SER A 152 -35.01 -12.38 -9.44
C SER A 152 -34.98 -11.04 -8.70
N VAL A 153 -33.82 -10.40 -8.70
CA VAL A 153 -33.75 -9.00 -8.33
C VAL A 153 -34.46 -8.21 -9.43
N ALA A 154 -35.68 -7.85 -9.13
CA ALA A 154 -36.40 -6.85 -9.90
C ALA A 154 -35.78 -5.47 -9.69
#